data_ad953931b62bda1f8456e70eb90d9db1
#
_entry.id   ad953931b62bda1f8456e70eb90d9db1
#
_cell.length_a   1.000
_cell.length_b   1.000
_cell.length_c   1.000
_cell.angle_alpha   90.00
_cell.angle_beta   90.00
_cell.angle_gamma   90.00
#
_symmetry.space_group_name_H-M   'P 1'
#
loop_
_entity.id
_entity.type
_entity.pdbx_description
1 polymer ?
#
loop_
_entity_poly.entity_id
_entity_poly.type
_entity_poly.pdbx_seq_one_letter_code
_entity_poly.pdbx_strand_id
1 'polypeptide(L)' 'LQRMVAEAENYVNTIKDPELRAILRMYYIEGMTQVEIGAEMNYEQSWISRKIKHFFMME' A
#
# COMPACT_ATOMS: atom_id res chain seq x y z
N LEU A 1 16.74 -6.07 -7.70
CA LEU A 1 15.28 -6.10 -7.75
C LEU A 1 14.68 -6.86 -6.58
N GLN A 2 15.20 -8.06 -6.31
CA GLN A 2 14.75 -8.85 -5.17
C GLN A 2 15.01 -8.12 -3.85
N ARG A 3 16.11 -7.42 -3.79
CA ARG A 3 16.48 -6.65 -2.61
C ARG A 3 15.46 -5.54 -2.32
N MET A 4 14.99 -4.86 -3.38
CA MET A 4 13.99 -3.80 -3.22
C MET A 4 12.66 -4.36 -2.71
N VAL A 5 12.27 -5.52 -3.21
CA VAL A 5 11.03 -6.16 -2.78
C VAL A 5 11.14 -6.55 -1.30
N ALA A 6 12.28 -7.09 -0.89
CA ALA A 6 12.49 -7.48 0.50
C ALA A 6 12.44 -6.27 1.44
N GLU A 7 13.03 -5.15 1.02
CA GLU A 7 13.01 -3.92 1.82
C GLU A 7 11.59 -3.37 1.95
N ALA A 8 10.83 -3.35 0.85
CA ALA A 8 9.45 -2.90 0.87
C ALA A 8 8.59 -3.78 1.76
N GLU A 9 8.82 -5.09 1.69
CA GLU A 9 8.08 -6.05 2.50
C GLU A 9 8.36 -5.85 3.99
N ASN A 10 9.62 -5.66 4.36
CA ASN A 10 10.00 -5.39 5.73
C ASN A 10 9.38 -4.09 6.24
N TYR A 11 9.39 -3.06 5.40
CA TYR A 11 8.81 -1.77 5.75
C TYR A 11 7.31 -1.89 6.00
N VAL A 12 6.61 -2.56 5.08
CA VAL A 12 5.16 -2.75 5.18
C VAL A 12 4.81 -3.52 6.45
N ASN A 13 5.60 -4.51 6.81
CA ASN A 13 5.35 -5.33 7.99
C ASN A 13 5.48 -4.55 9.30
N THR A 14 6.11 -3.38 9.29
CA THR A 14 6.21 -2.54 10.49
C THR A 14 4.98 -1.66 10.70
N ILE A 15 4.11 -1.57 9.72
CA ILE A 15 2.92 -0.72 9.78
C ILE A 15 1.85 -1.37 10.66
N LYS A 16 1.37 -0.63 11.64
CA LYS A 16 0.42 -1.16 12.62
C LYS A 16 -1.02 -1.24 12.09
N ASP A 17 -1.39 -0.34 11.18
CA ASP A 17 -2.72 -0.33 10.59
C ASP A 17 -2.84 -1.47 9.58
N PRO A 18 -3.65 -2.52 9.87
CA PRO A 18 -3.74 -3.67 8.98
C PRO A 18 -4.31 -3.34 7.61
N GLU A 19 -5.22 -2.37 7.54
CA GLU A 19 -5.81 -1.96 6.27
C GLU A 19 -4.77 -1.24 5.42
N LEU A 20 -4.06 -0.29 6.00
CA LEU A 20 -3.01 0.43 5.29
C LEU A 20 -1.89 -0.52 4.89
N ARG A 21 -1.55 -1.46 5.75
CA ARG A 21 -0.54 -2.47 5.44
C ARG A 21 -0.94 -3.30 4.22
N ALA A 22 -2.19 -3.71 4.13
CA ALA A 22 -2.70 -4.46 3.00
C ALA A 22 -2.64 -3.63 1.71
N ILE A 23 -3.04 -2.37 1.77
CA ILE A 23 -3.00 -1.46 0.63
C ILE A 23 -1.58 -1.28 0.12
N LEU A 24 -0.64 -1.02 1.01
CA LEU A 24 0.76 -0.81 0.62
C LEU A 24 1.40 -2.07 0.09
N ARG A 25 1.02 -3.22 0.64
CA ARG A 25 1.51 -4.50 0.14
C ARG A 25 1.08 -4.72 -1.30
N MET A 26 -0.19 -4.46 -1.61
CA MET A 26 -0.70 -4.57 -2.97
C MET A 26 0.00 -3.59 -3.90
N TYR A 27 0.23 -2.38 -3.44
CA TYR A 27 0.80 -1.32 -4.25
C TYR A 27 2.28 -1.55 -4.56
N TYR A 28 3.08 -1.85 -3.52
CA TYR A 28 4.53 -1.94 -3.67
C TYR A 28 5.04 -3.33 -4.00
N ILE A 29 4.41 -4.35 -3.46
CA ILE A 29 4.91 -5.72 -3.61
C ILE A 29 4.23 -6.41 -4.78
N GLU A 30 2.92 -6.28 -4.89
CA GLU A 30 2.16 -6.93 -5.97
C GLU A 30 2.06 -6.10 -7.23
N GLY A 31 2.45 -4.83 -7.18
CA GLY A 31 2.46 -3.96 -8.35
C GLY A 31 1.09 -3.54 -8.85
N MET A 32 0.07 -3.56 -7.99
CA MET A 32 -1.27 -3.19 -8.38
C MET A 32 -1.42 -1.67 -8.47
N THR A 33 -2.27 -1.22 -9.38
CA THR A 33 -2.61 0.19 -9.46
C THR A 33 -3.59 0.56 -8.35
N GLN A 34 -3.72 1.86 -8.09
CA GLN A 34 -4.66 2.34 -7.08
C GLN A 34 -6.11 1.97 -7.43
N VAL A 35 -6.43 1.97 -8.72
CA VAL A 35 -7.76 1.56 -9.19
C VAL A 35 -8.00 0.08 -8.85
N GLU A 36 -7.02 -0.76 -9.13
CA GLU A 36 -7.11 -2.19 -8.85
C GLU A 36 -7.24 -2.47 -7.36
N ILE A 37 -6.47 -1.76 -6.54
CA ILE A 37 -6.54 -1.90 -5.09
C ILE A 37 -7.92 -1.50 -4.59
N GLY A 38 -8.45 -0.41 -5.10
CA GLY A 38 -9.78 0.06 -4.74
C GLY A 38 -10.85 -0.97 -5.05
N ALA A 39 -10.78 -1.58 -6.23
CA ALA A 39 -11.71 -2.62 -6.63
C ALA A 39 -11.60 -3.84 -5.72
N GLU A 40 -10.37 -4.23 -5.38
CA GLU A 40 -10.12 -5.39 -4.52
C GLU A 40 -10.66 -5.18 -3.11
N MET A 41 -10.54 -3.98 -2.59
CA MET A 41 -10.93 -3.66 -1.22
C MET A 41 -12.31 -3.01 -1.11
N ASN A 42 -13.01 -2.83 -2.22
CA ASN A 42 -14.32 -2.17 -2.27
C ASN A 42 -14.29 -0.73 -1.82
N TYR A 43 -13.24 -0.02 -2.22
CA TYR A 43 -13.10 1.41 -1.97
C TYR A 43 -12.91 2.15 -3.28
N GLU A 44 -13.23 3.44 -3.27
CA GLU A 44 -12.95 4.29 -4.42
C GLU A 44 -11.46 4.55 -4.53
N GLN A 45 -10.98 4.77 -5.77
CA GLN A 45 -9.59 5.08 -6.01
C GLN A 45 -9.12 6.30 -5.20
N SER A 46 -9.97 7.32 -5.10
CA SER A 46 -9.62 8.53 -4.37
C SER A 46 -9.33 8.25 -2.91
N TRP A 47 -10.06 7.30 -2.31
CA TRP A 47 -9.82 6.91 -0.93
C TRP A 47 -8.48 6.20 -0.78
N ILE A 48 -8.18 5.29 -1.71
CA ILE A 48 -6.90 4.57 -1.71
C ILE A 48 -5.74 5.56 -1.89
N SER A 49 -5.88 6.48 -2.84
CA SER A 49 -4.87 7.50 -3.10
C SER A 49 -4.62 8.35 -1.85
N ARG A 50 -5.69 8.73 -1.18
CA ARG A 50 -5.61 9.54 0.03
C ARG A 50 -4.90 8.80 1.17
N LYS A 51 -5.19 7.51 1.33
CA LYS A 51 -4.56 6.69 2.34
C LYS A 51 -3.04 6.57 2.12
N ILE A 52 -2.66 6.29 0.89
CA ILE A 52 -1.24 6.17 0.54
C ILE A 52 -0.53 7.50 0.75
N LYS A 53 -1.15 8.59 0.30
CA LYS A 53 -0.59 9.92 0.42
C LYS A 53 -0.41 10.32 1.89
N HIS A 54 -1.42 10.03 2.70
CA HIS A 54 -1.38 10.33 4.12
C HIS A 54 -0.23 9.59 4.81
N PHE A 55 0.00 8.35 4.44
CA PHE A 55 1.10 7.56 4.97
C PHE A 55 2.45 8.25 4.70
N PHE A 56 2.66 8.68 3.46
CA PHE A 56 3.92 9.34 3.09
C PHE A 56 4.11 10.68 3.78
N MET A 57 3.02 11.38 4.04
CA MET A 57 3.10 12.67 4.71
C MET A 57 3.40 12.56 6.19
N MET A 58 3.19 11.41 6.78
CA MET A 58 3.45 11.19 8.20
C MET A 58 4.92 10.89 8.49
N GLU A 59 5.68 10.67 7.48
CA GLU A 59 7.11 10.51 7.63
C GLU A 59 7.76 11.90 7.71
#